data_4f5ffaf32c2d3d32a26757e040306671
#
_entry.id   4f5ffaf32c2d3d32a26757e040306671
#
_cell.length_a   1.000
_cell.length_b   1.000
_cell.length_c   1.000
_cell.angle_alpha   90.00
_cell.angle_beta   90.00
_cell.angle_gamma   90.00
#
_symmetry.space_group_name_H-M   'P 1'
#
loop_
_entity.id
_entity.type
_entity.pdbx_description
1 polymer ?
#
loop_
_entity_poly.entity_id
_entity_poly.type
_entity_poly.pdbx_seq_one_letter_code
_entity_poly.pdbx_strand_id
1 'polypeptide(L)'
;MIVLIVLVIAVGGLVEIVPLFFQKSTTQPVEGLKPYTALQVAGRDIYVREGCYNCHSQMIRPFQAETLRYGHYSVAGEFVYDRPFQWGSKRTGPDLARVGGRYSDEWHRVHLNNPRDLVPESNMPAYPWLEKRTVKAEGLPRRMEVLRTLGAPYSDEEVTGSVEAVKGKTEMEALIAYLQVLGTAIK
;
A
#
# COMPACT_ATOMS: atom_id res chain seq x y z
N MET A 1 -20.46 -37.17 12.54
CA MET A 1 -19.24 -36.83 11.80
C MET A 1 -19.17 -35.36 11.41
N ILE A 2 -20.09 -34.81 10.61
CA ILE A 2 -20.08 -33.40 10.16
C ILE A 2 -20.03 -32.41 11.36
N VAL A 3 -20.86 -32.62 12.38
CA VAL A 3 -20.92 -31.77 13.59
C VAL A 3 -19.56 -31.73 14.30
N LEU A 4 -18.88 -32.86 14.41
CA LEU A 4 -17.53 -32.93 15.02
C LEU A 4 -16.50 -32.16 14.17
N ILE A 5 -16.55 -32.28 12.86
CA ILE A 5 -15.66 -31.55 11.94
C ILE A 5 -15.87 -30.04 12.09
N VAL A 6 -17.14 -29.59 12.06
CA VAL A 6 -17.48 -28.18 12.24
C VAL A 6 -17.02 -27.66 13.61
N LEU A 7 -17.22 -28.43 14.66
CA LEU A 7 -16.79 -28.07 16.01
C LEU A 7 -15.27 -27.92 16.11
N VAL A 8 -14.53 -28.89 15.57
CA VAL A 8 -13.05 -28.86 15.60
C VAL A 8 -12.50 -27.68 14.79
N ILE A 9 -13.06 -27.41 13.60
CA ILE A 9 -12.67 -26.25 12.77
C ILE A 9 -13.00 -24.94 13.48
N ALA A 10 -14.19 -24.82 14.07
CA ALA A 10 -14.59 -23.62 14.80
C ALA A 10 -13.71 -23.35 16.04
N VAL A 11 -13.45 -24.38 16.86
CA VAL A 11 -12.59 -24.25 18.03
C VAL A 11 -11.15 -23.95 17.62
N GLY A 12 -10.60 -24.67 16.64
CA GLY A 12 -9.24 -24.44 16.13
C GLY A 12 -9.09 -23.03 15.54
N GLY A 13 -10.05 -22.58 14.73
CA GLY A 13 -10.04 -21.22 14.18
C GLY A 13 -10.12 -20.15 15.27
N LEU A 14 -10.97 -20.33 16.29
CA LEU A 14 -11.07 -19.37 17.41
C LEU A 14 -9.75 -19.31 18.19
N VAL A 15 -9.13 -20.44 18.50
CA VAL A 15 -7.85 -20.50 19.24
C VAL A 15 -6.72 -19.80 18.48
N GLU A 16 -6.71 -19.87 17.16
CA GLU A 16 -5.69 -19.21 16.33
C GLU A 16 -6.00 -17.73 16.06
N ILE A 17 -7.26 -17.38 15.80
CA ILE A 17 -7.63 -16.03 15.34
C ILE A 17 -7.80 -15.06 16.53
N VAL A 18 -8.48 -15.49 17.60
CA VAL A 18 -8.82 -14.60 18.72
C VAL A 18 -7.58 -13.97 19.37
N PRO A 19 -6.47 -14.69 19.63
CA PRO A 19 -5.27 -14.09 20.20
C PRO A 19 -4.68 -12.96 19.36
N LEU A 20 -4.83 -12.99 18.03
CA LEU A 20 -4.28 -11.97 17.14
C LEU A 20 -4.88 -10.58 17.38
N PHE A 21 -6.13 -10.50 17.84
CA PHE A 21 -6.78 -9.23 18.19
C PHE A 21 -6.19 -8.58 19.46
N PHE A 22 -5.50 -9.33 20.29
CA PHE A 22 -4.90 -8.87 21.54
C PHE A 22 -3.37 -8.71 21.46
N GLN A 23 -2.75 -9.14 20.36
CA GLN A 23 -1.31 -8.97 20.15
C GLN A 23 -1.00 -7.56 19.70
N LYS A 24 -0.26 -6.80 20.50
CA LYS A 24 0.15 -5.42 20.18
C LYS A 24 0.95 -5.35 18.87
N SER A 25 1.81 -6.33 18.60
CA SER A 25 2.63 -6.40 17.39
C SER A 25 1.83 -6.49 16.09
N THR A 26 0.57 -6.95 16.15
CA THR A 26 -0.32 -7.09 14.99
C THR A 26 -1.38 -5.98 14.91
N THR A 27 -1.65 -5.28 16.00
CA THR A 27 -2.76 -4.33 16.11
C THR A 27 -2.32 -2.88 16.28
N GLN A 28 -1.11 -2.64 16.79
CA GLN A 28 -0.61 -1.29 17.02
C GLN A 28 0.31 -0.82 15.87
N PRO A 29 0.23 0.47 15.51
CA PRO A 29 1.15 1.04 14.53
C PRO A 29 2.59 1.02 15.05
N VAL A 30 3.54 0.85 14.14
CA VAL A 30 4.95 1.10 14.44
C VAL A 30 5.16 2.59 14.71
N GLU A 31 6.21 2.91 15.45
CA GLU A 31 6.55 4.30 15.76
C GLU A 31 6.77 5.10 14.47
N GLY A 32 6.18 6.30 14.40
CA GLY A 32 6.30 7.19 13.24
C GLY A 32 5.36 6.87 12.08
N LEU A 33 4.58 5.79 12.14
CA LEU A 33 3.59 5.51 11.09
C LEU A 33 2.48 6.57 11.10
N LYS A 34 2.24 7.13 9.92
CA LYS A 34 1.14 8.08 9.69
C LYS A 34 0.13 7.48 8.72
N PRO A 35 -1.18 7.83 8.83
CA PRO A 35 -2.15 7.48 7.81
C PRO A 35 -1.79 8.14 6.47
N TYR A 36 -2.25 7.56 5.39
CA TYR A 36 -2.03 8.14 4.05
C TYR A 36 -2.72 9.49 3.90
N THR A 37 -2.02 10.47 3.35
CA THR A 37 -2.64 11.74 2.95
C THR A 37 -3.68 11.51 1.84
N ALA A 38 -4.56 12.49 1.60
CA ALA A 38 -5.58 12.40 0.54
C ALA A 38 -4.97 12.05 -0.83
N LEU A 39 -3.81 12.63 -1.17
CA LEU A 39 -3.11 12.34 -2.43
C LEU A 39 -2.55 10.90 -2.45
N GLN A 40 -2.02 10.42 -1.34
CA GLN A 40 -1.52 9.05 -1.21
C GLN A 40 -2.65 8.02 -1.26
N VAL A 41 -3.83 8.31 -0.67
CA VAL A 41 -5.02 7.45 -0.80
C VAL A 41 -5.45 7.37 -2.27
N ALA A 42 -5.49 8.50 -2.98
CA ALA A 42 -5.78 8.51 -4.41
C ALA A 42 -4.73 7.70 -5.21
N GLY A 43 -3.45 7.85 -4.88
CA GLY A 43 -2.36 7.08 -5.49
C GLY A 43 -2.47 5.57 -5.26
N ARG A 44 -2.86 5.17 -4.04
CA ARG A 44 -3.14 3.78 -3.71
C ARG A 44 -4.30 3.20 -4.53
N ASP A 45 -5.36 3.98 -4.72
CA ASP A 45 -6.50 3.56 -5.55
C ASP A 45 -6.06 3.35 -7.01
N ILE A 46 -5.20 4.22 -7.52
CA ILE A 46 -4.61 4.08 -8.86
C ILE A 46 -3.74 2.84 -8.93
N TYR A 47 -2.89 2.59 -7.94
CA TYR A 47 -2.06 1.38 -7.84
C TYR A 47 -2.90 0.10 -7.92
N VAL A 48 -4.02 0.07 -7.21
CA VAL A 48 -4.97 -1.08 -7.24
C VAL A 48 -5.68 -1.16 -8.58
N ARG A 49 -6.17 -0.05 -9.12
CA ARG A 49 -6.89 0.01 -10.39
C ARG A 49 -6.04 -0.44 -11.57
N GLU A 50 -4.77 0.00 -11.63
CA GLU A 50 -3.84 -0.37 -12.70
C GLU A 50 -3.29 -1.80 -12.52
N GLY A 51 -3.58 -2.46 -11.39
CA GLY A 51 -3.20 -3.84 -11.14
C GLY A 51 -1.71 -4.06 -10.84
N CYS A 52 -1.01 -3.06 -10.31
CA CYS A 52 0.43 -3.12 -10.01
C CYS A 52 0.76 -4.29 -9.06
N TYR A 53 -0.14 -4.60 -8.12
CA TYR A 53 0.00 -5.73 -7.18
C TYR A 53 0.03 -7.10 -7.85
N ASN A 54 -0.37 -7.24 -9.12
CA ASN A 54 -0.29 -8.50 -9.85
C ASN A 54 1.16 -8.89 -10.20
N CYS A 55 2.05 -7.89 -10.30
CA CYS A 55 3.45 -8.08 -10.65
C CYS A 55 4.41 -7.71 -9.51
N HIS A 56 3.99 -6.83 -8.58
CA HIS A 56 4.78 -6.35 -7.47
C HIS A 56 4.17 -6.75 -6.13
N SER A 57 4.94 -7.41 -5.29
CA SER A 57 4.58 -7.59 -3.87
C SER A 57 4.92 -6.33 -3.06
N GLN A 58 4.31 -6.21 -1.88
CA GLN A 58 4.63 -5.18 -0.88
C GLN A 58 4.85 -5.84 0.49
N MET A 59 5.59 -6.94 0.54
CA MET A 59 5.90 -7.66 1.77
C MET A 59 7.26 -8.31 1.65
N ILE A 60 8.22 -7.85 2.43
CA ILE A 60 9.55 -8.47 2.55
C ILE A 60 9.47 -9.54 3.61
N ARG A 61 9.78 -10.77 3.24
CA ARG A 61 9.81 -11.90 4.17
C ARG A 61 11.09 -11.86 5.03
N PRO A 62 11.09 -12.47 6.25
CA PRO A 62 12.23 -12.45 7.15
C PRO A 62 13.33 -13.44 6.73
N PHE A 63 13.67 -13.49 5.44
CA PHE A 63 14.75 -14.28 4.89
C PHE A 63 15.96 -13.41 4.60
N GLN A 64 17.15 -13.90 4.92
CA GLN A 64 18.40 -13.16 4.73
C GLN A 64 18.54 -12.60 3.31
N ALA A 65 18.28 -13.41 2.28
CA ALA A 65 18.37 -12.97 0.89
C ALA A 65 17.43 -11.80 0.56
N GLU A 66 16.23 -11.75 1.16
CA GLU A 66 15.27 -10.68 0.94
C GLU A 66 15.63 -9.41 1.70
N THR A 67 16.04 -9.56 2.96
CA THR A 67 16.42 -8.41 3.79
C THR A 67 17.69 -7.74 3.28
N LEU A 68 18.65 -8.50 2.76
CA LEU A 68 19.83 -7.95 2.09
C LEU A 68 19.49 -7.19 0.79
N ARG A 69 18.48 -7.65 0.05
CA ARG A 69 18.08 -7.04 -1.22
C ARG A 69 17.20 -5.81 -1.04
N TYR A 70 16.22 -5.88 -0.16
CA TYR A 70 15.14 -4.89 -0.06
C TYR A 70 15.20 -4.03 1.19
N GLY A 71 15.85 -4.49 2.26
CA GLY A 71 15.87 -3.85 3.56
C GLY A 71 15.11 -4.66 4.61
N HIS A 72 14.76 -4.02 5.73
CA HIS A 72 14.09 -4.67 6.85
C HIS A 72 12.80 -5.42 6.43
N TYR A 73 12.60 -6.63 6.96
CA TYR A 73 11.38 -7.41 6.67
C TYR A 73 10.13 -6.68 7.16
N SER A 74 9.00 -6.96 6.49
CA SER A 74 7.73 -6.31 6.78
C SER A 74 7.13 -6.83 8.09
N VAL A 75 6.57 -5.92 8.89
CA VAL A 75 5.84 -6.23 10.12
C VAL A 75 4.41 -5.72 10.05
N ALA A 76 3.49 -6.39 10.74
CA ALA A 76 2.06 -6.06 10.68
C ALA A 76 1.76 -4.61 11.08
N GLY A 77 2.50 -4.07 12.05
CA GLY A 77 2.35 -2.70 12.53
C GLY A 77 2.59 -1.60 11.48
N GLU A 78 3.27 -1.90 10.37
CA GLU A 78 3.45 -0.94 9.27
C GLU A 78 2.17 -0.73 8.44
N PHE A 79 1.23 -1.68 8.49
CA PHE A 79 0.07 -1.73 7.60
C PHE A 79 -1.26 -1.53 8.32
N VAL A 80 -1.25 -1.15 9.61
CA VAL A 80 -2.48 -1.03 10.41
C VAL A 80 -3.48 -0.03 9.85
N TYR A 81 -3.02 0.96 9.05
CA TYR A 81 -3.85 1.95 8.37
C TYR A 81 -4.09 1.63 6.89
N ASP A 82 -3.47 0.57 6.35
CA ASP A 82 -3.63 0.14 4.97
C ASP A 82 -4.68 -0.98 4.87
N ARG A 83 -5.85 -0.68 4.32
CA ARG A 83 -6.98 -1.61 4.22
C ARG A 83 -7.57 -1.62 2.81
N PRO A 84 -7.64 -2.81 2.16
CA PRO A 84 -6.95 -4.07 2.47
C PRO A 84 -5.46 -4.01 2.18
N PHE A 85 -4.68 -4.86 2.84
CA PHE A 85 -3.23 -4.98 2.61
C PHE A 85 -2.91 -5.33 1.16
N GLN A 86 -1.84 -4.73 0.63
CA GLN A 86 -1.37 -4.97 -0.74
C GLN A 86 -0.16 -5.92 -0.78
N TRP A 87 -0.07 -6.84 0.15
CA TRP A 87 1.11 -7.69 0.32
C TRP A 87 1.46 -8.48 -0.93
N GLY A 88 0.61 -9.37 -1.40
CA GLY A 88 0.86 -10.19 -2.58
C GLY A 88 2.09 -11.11 -2.46
N SER A 89 2.16 -12.12 -3.31
CA SER A 89 3.27 -13.09 -3.33
C SER A 89 3.97 -13.17 -4.70
N LYS A 90 3.42 -12.55 -5.73
CA LYS A 90 4.05 -12.51 -7.06
C LYS A 90 5.07 -11.39 -7.15
N ARG A 91 6.19 -11.69 -7.79
CA ARG A 91 7.31 -10.77 -8.02
C ARG A 91 7.83 -10.91 -9.45
N THR A 92 6.97 -10.64 -10.44
CA THR A 92 7.42 -10.43 -11.82
C THR A 92 8.32 -9.20 -11.86
N GLY A 93 7.96 -8.16 -11.10
CA GLY A 93 8.82 -7.04 -10.74
C GLY A 93 9.32 -7.14 -9.29
N PRO A 94 10.18 -6.20 -8.83
CA PRO A 94 10.69 -6.18 -7.46
C PRO A 94 9.60 -5.89 -6.42
N ASP A 95 9.86 -6.27 -5.16
CA ASP A 95 9.04 -5.89 -4.01
C ASP A 95 9.11 -4.38 -3.79
N LEU A 96 7.96 -3.75 -3.49
CA LEU A 96 7.83 -2.31 -3.32
C LEU A 96 7.69 -1.85 -1.86
N ALA A 97 7.73 -2.77 -0.89
CA ALA A 97 7.51 -2.43 0.52
C ALA A 97 8.53 -1.40 1.08
N ARG A 98 9.70 -1.27 0.45
CA ARG A 98 10.76 -0.31 0.84
C ARG A 98 11.17 0.60 -0.32
N VAL A 99 10.25 0.90 -1.23
CA VAL A 99 10.57 1.74 -2.38
C VAL A 99 10.58 3.24 -2.04
N GLY A 100 9.87 3.65 -0.98
CA GLY A 100 9.80 5.04 -0.56
C GLY A 100 11.15 5.66 -0.27
N GLY A 101 11.44 6.77 -0.91
CA GLY A 101 12.72 7.49 -0.82
C GLY A 101 13.92 6.78 -1.47
N ARG A 102 13.71 5.65 -2.16
CA ARG A 102 14.81 4.93 -2.84
C ARG A 102 15.16 5.54 -4.19
N TYR A 103 14.17 6.06 -4.88
CA TYR A 103 14.30 6.73 -6.17
C TYR A 103 13.64 8.10 -6.11
N SER A 104 14.09 9.04 -6.96
CA SER A 104 13.49 10.37 -7.07
C SER A 104 12.10 10.29 -7.74
N ASP A 105 11.29 11.34 -7.55
CA ASP A 105 9.99 11.47 -8.21
C ASP A 105 10.13 11.44 -9.73
N GLU A 106 11.18 12.08 -10.26
CA GLU A 106 11.45 12.10 -11.69
C GLU A 106 11.82 10.71 -12.21
N TRP A 107 12.60 9.92 -11.46
CA TRP A 107 12.87 8.54 -11.81
C TRP A 107 11.57 7.73 -11.91
N HIS A 108 10.67 7.87 -10.93
CA HIS A 108 9.37 7.21 -10.96
C HIS A 108 8.53 7.64 -12.16
N ARG A 109 8.53 8.94 -12.47
CA ARG A 109 7.81 9.51 -13.62
C ARG A 109 8.28 8.90 -14.95
N VAL A 110 9.59 8.90 -15.20
CA VAL A 110 10.17 8.30 -16.40
C VAL A 110 9.87 6.81 -16.46
N HIS A 111 10.08 6.09 -15.33
CA HIS A 111 9.86 4.65 -15.26
C HIS A 111 8.39 4.26 -15.51
N LEU A 112 7.44 5.00 -14.99
CA LEU A 112 6.01 4.74 -15.20
C LEU A 112 5.55 5.13 -16.60
N ASN A 113 6.10 6.19 -17.19
CA ASN A 113 5.80 6.58 -18.58
C ASN A 113 6.29 5.54 -19.58
N ASN A 114 7.55 5.11 -19.46
CA ASN A 114 8.10 4.01 -20.24
C ASN A 114 9.26 3.35 -19.47
N PRO A 115 9.04 2.17 -18.88
CA PRO A 115 10.09 1.48 -18.09
C PRO A 115 11.39 1.24 -18.86
N ARG A 116 11.31 1.03 -20.17
CA ARG A 116 12.47 0.74 -21.04
C ARG A 116 13.40 1.91 -21.24
N ASP A 117 12.97 3.14 -20.93
CA ASP A 117 13.85 4.31 -20.98
C ASP A 117 14.91 4.28 -19.86
N LEU A 118 14.65 3.54 -18.77
CA LEU A 118 15.61 3.35 -17.67
C LEU A 118 16.17 1.93 -17.60
N VAL A 119 15.37 0.93 -17.99
CA VAL A 119 15.73 -0.49 -17.97
C VAL A 119 15.32 -1.10 -19.32
N PRO A 120 16.21 -1.14 -20.32
CA PRO A 120 15.87 -1.56 -21.69
C PRO A 120 15.21 -2.94 -21.80
N GLU A 121 15.59 -3.89 -20.93
CA GLU A 121 15.05 -5.25 -20.90
C GLU A 121 13.74 -5.39 -20.12
N SER A 122 13.17 -4.28 -19.61
CA SER A 122 11.98 -4.31 -18.78
C SER A 122 10.78 -4.87 -19.55
N ASN A 123 10.12 -5.86 -18.94
CA ASN A 123 8.83 -6.39 -19.40
C ASN A 123 7.63 -5.68 -18.74
N MET A 124 7.87 -4.70 -17.86
CA MET A 124 6.82 -3.89 -17.26
C MET A 124 6.11 -3.07 -18.36
N PRO A 125 4.76 -3.03 -18.38
CA PRO A 125 4.03 -2.16 -19.30
C PRO A 125 4.26 -0.69 -18.99
N ALA A 126 4.08 0.16 -19.99
CA ALA A 126 4.10 1.61 -19.86
C ALA A 126 2.72 2.13 -19.45
N TYR A 127 2.68 3.23 -18.68
CA TYR A 127 1.45 3.84 -18.15
C TYR A 127 1.39 5.36 -18.49
N PRO A 128 1.58 5.79 -19.75
CA PRO A 128 1.68 7.22 -20.10
C PRO A 128 0.38 8.00 -19.91
N TRP A 129 -0.77 7.32 -19.79
CA TRP A 129 -2.05 7.98 -19.51
C TRP A 129 -2.15 8.56 -18.12
N LEU A 130 -1.35 8.09 -17.14
CA LEU A 130 -1.34 8.61 -15.78
C LEU A 130 -0.91 10.07 -15.71
N GLU A 131 -0.03 10.50 -16.63
CA GLU A 131 0.40 11.90 -16.74
C GLU A 131 -0.70 12.80 -17.28
N LYS A 132 -1.58 12.26 -18.14
CA LYS A 132 -2.62 13.01 -18.84
C LYS A 132 -3.93 13.07 -18.08
N ARG A 133 -4.16 12.15 -17.13
CA ARG A 133 -5.39 12.09 -16.34
C ARG A 133 -5.22 12.80 -15.02
N THR A 134 -6.24 13.53 -14.62
CA THR A 134 -6.33 14.13 -13.28
C THR A 134 -7.01 13.18 -12.29
N VAL A 135 -6.65 13.31 -11.02
CA VAL A 135 -7.24 12.53 -9.93
C VAL A 135 -8.74 12.79 -9.84
N LYS A 136 -9.55 11.73 -9.81
CA LYS A 136 -10.99 11.81 -9.54
C LYS A 136 -11.23 11.94 -8.05
N ALA A 137 -11.55 13.14 -7.60
CA ALA A 137 -11.65 13.47 -6.17
C ALA A 137 -13.01 13.11 -5.52
N GLU A 138 -14.09 12.92 -6.33
CA GLU A 138 -15.47 12.86 -5.83
C GLU A 138 -15.74 11.77 -4.79
N GLY A 139 -15.04 10.64 -4.87
CA GLY A 139 -15.21 9.55 -3.89
C GLY A 139 -14.21 9.57 -2.73
N LEU A 140 -13.26 10.51 -2.70
CA LEU A 140 -12.13 10.50 -1.78
C LEU A 140 -12.54 10.73 -0.31
N PRO A 141 -13.45 11.69 0.01
CA PRO A 141 -13.92 11.87 1.38
C PRO A 141 -14.53 10.58 1.96
N ARG A 142 -15.37 9.90 1.17
CA ARG A 142 -15.98 8.64 1.61
C ARG A 142 -14.96 7.54 1.85
N ARG A 143 -13.93 7.44 1.02
CA ARG A 143 -12.83 6.46 1.21
C ARG A 143 -12.05 6.73 2.49
N MET A 144 -11.70 7.99 2.76
CA MET A 144 -11.03 8.37 3.98
C MET A 144 -11.91 8.13 5.21
N GLU A 145 -13.23 8.37 5.10
CA GLU A 145 -14.19 8.06 6.16
C GLU A 145 -14.27 6.54 6.46
N VAL A 146 -14.24 5.70 5.43
CA VAL A 146 -14.18 4.25 5.60
C VAL A 146 -12.88 3.84 6.29
N LEU A 147 -11.74 4.40 5.87
CA LEU A 147 -10.45 4.13 6.51
C LEU A 147 -10.45 4.60 7.98
N ARG A 148 -11.08 5.74 8.29
CA ARG A 148 -11.28 6.23 9.66
C ARG A 148 -12.10 5.24 10.50
N THR A 149 -13.19 4.73 9.96
CA THR A 149 -14.00 3.68 10.59
C THR A 149 -13.20 2.41 10.85
N LEU A 150 -12.22 2.10 10.00
CA LEU A 150 -11.32 0.96 10.14
C LEU A 150 -10.09 1.25 11.02
N GLY A 151 -10.04 2.41 11.66
CA GLY A 151 -9.04 2.76 12.68
C GLY A 151 -7.92 3.71 12.24
N ALA A 152 -7.97 4.25 11.01
CA ALA A 152 -7.02 5.30 10.62
C ALA A 152 -7.38 6.64 11.30
N PRO A 153 -6.43 7.36 11.93
CA PRO A 153 -6.73 8.53 12.77
C PRO A 153 -6.89 9.81 11.94
N TYR A 154 -7.84 9.84 11.00
CA TYR A 154 -8.15 11.05 10.23
C TYR A 154 -9.00 12.03 11.02
N SER A 155 -8.67 13.31 10.96
CA SER A 155 -9.50 14.40 11.46
C SER A 155 -10.66 14.73 10.48
N ASP A 156 -11.67 15.47 10.94
CA ASP A 156 -12.76 15.93 10.09
C ASP A 156 -12.26 16.88 8.99
N GLU A 157 -11.27 17.72 9.29
CA GLU A 157 -10.64 18.63 8.35
C GLU A 157 -9.89 17.90 7.24
N GLU A 158 -9.19 16.82 7.55
CA GLU A 158 -8.48 15.99 6.56
C GLU A 158 -9.47 15.29 5.62
N VAL A 159 -10.58 14.80 6.15
CA VAL A 159 -11.63 14.15 5.35
C VAL A 159 -12.33 15.17 4.44
N THR A 160 -12.80 16.29 5.00
CA THR A 160 -13.55 17.32 4.23
C THR A 160 -12.64 18.07 3.25
N GLY A 161 -11.40 18.34 3.61
CA GLY A 161 -10.39 19.00 2.78
C GLY A 161 -9.78 18.13 1.68
N SER A 162 -10.08 16.81 1.68
CA SER A 162 -9.42 15.85 0.79
C SER A 162 -9.62 16.13 -0.71
N VAL A 163 -10.78 16.65 -1.11
CA VAL A 163 -11.07 17.01 -2.50
C VAL A 163 -10.17 18.15 -2.97
N GLU A 164 -10.05 19.22 -2.16
CA GLU A 164 -9.20 20.37 -2.50
C GLU A 164 -7.72 20.00 -2.48
N ALA A 165 -7.31 19.10 -1.59
CA ALA A 165 -5.92 18.63 -1.48
C ALA A 165 -5.41 17.91 -2.74
N VAL A 166 -6.30 17.33 -3.56
CA VAL A 166 -5.92 16.62 -4.79
C VAL A 166 -6.32 17.38 -6.07
N LYS A 167 -6.89 18.56 -5.93
CA LYS A 167 -7.37 19.36 -7.06
C LYS A 167 -6.24 19.70 -8.04
N GLY A 168 -6.46 19.41 -9.30
CA GLY A 168 -5.48 19.66 -10.37
C GLY A 168 -4.29 18.69 -10.38
N LYS A 169 -4.21 17.74 -9.44
CA LYS A 169 -3.17 16.73 -9.43
C LYS A 169 -3.38 15.67 -10.48
N THR A 170 -2.31 15.24 -11.14
CA THR A 170 -2.33 14.12 -12.08
C THR A 170 -2.38 12.78 -11.35
N GLU A 171 -2.85 11.75 -12.04
CA GLU A 171 -2.80 10.39 -11.52
C GLU A 171 -1.35 9.92 -11.30
N MET A 172 -0.42 10.41 -12.12
CA MET A 172 1.02 10.17 -11.97
C MET A 172 1.55 10.72 -10.65
N GLU A 173 1.26 11.99 -10.33
CA GLU A 173 1.67 12.61 -9.07
C GLU A 173 1.11 11.86 -7.86
N ALA A 174 -0.15 11.43 -7.92
CA ALA A 174 -0.77 10.68 -6.84
C ALA A 174 -0.12 9.31 -6.65
N LEU A 175 0.13 8.57 -7.73
CA LEU A 175 0.81 7.27 -7.66
C LEU A 175 2.23 7.41 -7.11
N ILE A 176 2.99 8.40 -7.55
CA ILE A 176 4.34 8.67 -7.04
C ILE A 176 4.28 9.00 -5.54
N ALA A 177 3.33 9.84 -5.10
CA ALA A 177 3.17 10.16 -3.68
C ALA A 177 2.88 8.92 -2.84
N TYR A 178 2.10 7.96 -3.36
CA TYR A 178 1.88 6.67 -2.71
C TYR A 178 3.16 5.81 -2.66
N LEU A 179 3.89 5.69 -3.77
CA LEU A 179 5.13 4.90 -3.81
C LEU A 179 6.19 5.46 -2.86
N GLN A 180 6.29 6.78 -2.75
CA GLN A 180 7.28 7.46 -1.92
C GLN A 180 7.04 7.33 -0.40
N VAL A 181 5.84 6.95 0.04
CA VAL A 181 5.58 6.73 1.47
C VAL A 181 5.80 5.28 1.89
N LEU A 182 5.86 4.33 0.94
CA LEU A 182 5.99 2.91 1.25
C LEU A 182 7.27 2.58 2.01
N GLY A 183 7.09 1.99 3.20
CA GLY A 183 8.17 1.51 4.04
C GLY A 183 9.01 2.59 4.73
N THR A 184 8.58 3.84 4.73
CA THR A 184 9.33 4.94 5.33
C THR A 184 9.23 4.99 6.86
N ALA A 185 8.27 4.30 7.46
CA ALA A 185 8.12 4.22 8.92
C ALA A 185 9.18 3.34 9.59
N ILE A 186 9.74 2.35 8.86
CA ILE A 186 10.84 1.50 9.31
C ILE A 186 11.98 1.65 8.31
N LYS A 187 13.09 2.22 8.73
CA LYS A 187 14.33 2.35 7.95
C LYS A 187 15.43 1.49 8.53
#